data_a0624b1e4a91495fc96a55774fd5d213
#
_entry.id   a0624b1e4a91495fc96a55774fd5d213
#
_cell.length_a   1.000
_cell.length_b   1.000
_cell.length_c   1.000
_cell.angle_alpha   90.00
_cell.angle_beta   90.00
_cell.angle_gamma   90.00
#
_symmetry.space_group_name_H-M   'P 1'
#
loop_
_entity.id
_entity.type
_entity.pdbx_description
1 polymer ?
#
loop_
_entity_poly.entity_id
_entity_poly.type
_entity_poly.pdbx_seq_one_letter_code
_entity_poly.pdbx_strand_id
1 'polypeptide(L)'
;MIASIAIKNILHRPLQALLSWVLLTAGVAIISLLILLQGQFQQKFEAGIRGIDLVMGAKGSPLQLILSSVYHLDNPTGNIDYAEAQKWMKNPMIESAIPLAYGDSYRGFAIVGTTAVYLKKYAAVVAQGRVFQQNFEVVVGAEIAQKTQLAIGSAFFGTHGTAVEGEEHHEHAYRVVGILAPNGTVLDNLILSNLESV
;
A
#
# COMPACT_ATOMS: atom_id res chain seq x y z
N MET A 1 -51.97 25.58 7.37
CA MET A 1 -52.65 25.36 6.07
C MET A 1 -51.80 24.52 5.11
N ILE A 2 -50.56 24.89 4.78
CA ILE A 2 -49.70 24.16 3.81
C ILE A 2 -49.39 22.71 4.25
N ALA A 3 -49.02 22.50 5.52
CA ALA A 3 -48.72 21.17 6.05
C ALA A 3 -49.92 20.20 5.99
N SER A 4 -51.13 20.72 6.25
CA SER A 4 -52.35 19.90 6.16
C SER A 4 -52.67 19.48 4.71
N ILE A 5 -52.38 20.33 3.72
CA ILE A 5 -52.56 20.02 2.31
C ILE A 5 -51.50 18.98 1.87
N ALA A 6 -50.25 19.13 2.32
CA ALA A 6 -49.18 18.18 2.03
C ALA A 6 -49.50 16.77 2.56
N ILE A 7 -49.95 16.67 3.81
CA ILE A 7 -50.35 15.39 4.41
C ILE A 7 -51.50 14.73 3.65
N LYS A 8 -52.54 15.51 3.30
CA LYS A 8 -53.67 14.99 2.51
C LYS A 8 -53.23 14.50 1.13
N ASN A 9 -52.28 15.20 0.48
CA ASN A 9 -51.74 14.78 -0.83
C ASN A 9 -50.94 13.48 -0.74
N ILE A 10 -50.11 13.31 0.31
CA ILE A 10 -49.37 12.08 0.58
C ILE A 10 -50.33 10.89 0.77
N LEU A 11 -51.40 11.08 1.54
CA LEU A 11 -52.39 10.03 1.78
C LEU A 11 -53.22 9.71 0.54
N HIS A 12 -53.42 10.68 -0.36
CA HIS A 12 -54.22 10.48 -1.60
C HIS A 12 -53.42 9.79 -2.71
N ARG A 13 -52.07 9.90 -2.71
CA ARG A 13 -51.20 9.30 -3.71
C ARG A 13 -50.00 8.57 -3.03
N PRO A 14 -50.24 7.50 -2.27
CA PRO A 14 -49.23 6.88 -1.44
C PRO A 14 -48.06 6.31 -2.23
N LEU A 15 -48.32 5.77 -3.43
CA LEU A 15 -47.25 5.20 -4.28
C LEU A 15 -46.29 6.28 -4.79
N GLN A 16 -46.79 7.44 -5.21
CA GLN A 16 -45.94 8.56 -5.64
C GLN A 16 -45.14 9.14 -4.47
N ALA A 17 -45.76 9.25 -3.30
CA ALA A 17 -45.08 9.70 -2.10
C ALA A 17 -43.96 8.73 -1.69
N LEU A 18 -44.20 7.41 -1.73
CA LEU A 18 -43.20 6.38 -1.47
C LEU A 18 -42.03 6.45 -2.45
N LEU A 19 -42.33 6.54 -3.75
CA LEU A 19 -41.27 6.65 -4.78
C LEU A 19 -40.43 7.91 -4.60
N SER A 20 -41.04 9.05 -4.32
CA SER A 20 -40.34 10.32 -4.06
C SER A 20 -39.43 10.20 -2.82
N TRP A 21 -39.91 9.54 -1.76
CA TRP A 21 -39.15 9.33 -0.53
C TRP A 21 -37.97 8.39 -0.77
N VAL A 22 -38.15 7.29 -1.51
CA VAL A 22 -37.08 6.36 -1.89
C VAL A 22 -36.03 7.07 -2.74
N LEU A 23 -36.45 7.87 -3.74
CA LEU A 23 -35.50 8.63 -4.57
C LEU A 23 -34.73 9.66 -3.77
N LEU A 24 -35.40 10.37 -2.85
CA LEU A 24 -34.72 11.34 -1.99
C LEU A 24 -33.70 10.67 -1.06
N THR A 25 -34.11 9.59 -0.39
CA THR A 25 -33.21 8.83 0.49
C THR A 25 -32.05 8.21 -0.28
N ALA A 26 -32.28 7.66 -1.46
CA ALA A 26 -31.21 7.13 -2.32
C ALA A 26 -30.23 8.24 -2.75
N GLY A 27 -30.74 9.41 -3.12
CA GLY A 27 -29.89 10.56 -3.47
C GLY A 27 -29.01 11.02 -2.31
N VAL A 28 -29.60 11.19 -1.12
CA VAL A 28 -28.83 11.56 0.09
C VAL A 28 -27.82 10.46 0.46
N ALA A 29 -28.20 9.19 0.36
CA ALA A 29 -27.31 8.07 0.66
C ALA A 29 -26.09 8.03 -0.28
N ILE A 30 -26.29 8.23 -1.59
CA ILE A 30 -25.22 8.27 -2.59
C ILE A 30 -24.27 9.45 -2.31
N ILE A 31 -24.82 10.64 -2.07
CA ILE A 31 -23.98 11.82 -1.76
C ILE A 31 -23.16 11.58 -0.49
N SER A 32 -23.80 11.07 0.56
CA SER A 32 -23.09 10.75 1.82
C SER A 32 -22.01 9.71 1.62
N LEU A 33 -22.26 8.67 0.84
CA LEU A 33 -21.28 7.64 0.50
C LEU A 33 -20.09 8.23 -0.25
N LEU A 34 -20.34 9.11 -1.24
CA LEU A 34 -19.26 9.75 -2.00
C LEU A 34 -18.40 10.63 -1.11
N ILE A 35 -18.98 11.41 -0.20
CA ILE A 35 -18.23 12.25 0.74
C ILE A 35 -17.36 11.38 1.67
N LEU A 36 -17.90 10.28 2.20
CA LEU A 36 -17.17 9.36 3.05
C LEU A 36 -16.00 8.69 2.30
N LEU A 37 -16.25 8.21 1.07
CA LEU A 37 -15.22 7.62 0.22
C LEU A 37 -14.12 8.63 -0.09
N GLN A 38 -14.47 9.85 -0.49
CA GLN A 38 -13.51 10.91 -0.76
C GLN A 38 -12.62 11.18 0.46
N GLY A 39 -13.21 11.31 1.66
CA GLY A 39 -12.45 11.53 2.89
C GLY A 39 -11.47 10.38 3.21
N GLN A 40 -11.91 9.14 3.06
CA GLN A 40 -11.05 7.96 3.28
C GLN A 40 -9.93 7.86 2.25
N PHE A 41 -10.21 8.13 0.98
CA PHE A 41 -9.19 8.16 -0.08
C PHE A 41 -8.14 9.23 0.22
N GLN A 42 -8.57 10.45 0.52
CA GLN A 42 -7.66 11.56 0.81
C GLN A 42 -6.75 11.26 2.00
N GLN A 43 -7.30 10.73 3.10
CA GLN A 43 -6.50 10.37 4.27
C GLN A 43 -5.44 9.30 3.97
N LYS A 44 -5.80 8.25 3.23
CA LYS A 44 -4.84 7.20 2.83
C LYS A 44 -3.77 7.73 1.89
N PHE A 45 -4.16 8.59 0.95
CA PHE A 45 -3.23 9.21 0.01
C PHE A 45 -2.22 10.11 0.74
N GLU A 46 -2.68 10.99 1.60
CA GLU A 46 -1.82 11.88 2.40
C GLU A 46 -0.91 11.11 3.35
N ALA A 47 -1.38 10.02 3.94
CA ALA A 47 -0.54 9.18 4.79
C ALA A 47 0.62 8.53 4.02
N GLY A 48 0.39 8.14 2.75
CA GLY A 48 1.41 7.53 1.89
C GLY A 48 2.55 8.47 1.54
N ILE A 49 2.27 9.75 1.22
CA ILE A 49 3.28 10.73 0.80
C ILE A 49 3.91 11.51 1.95
N ARG A 50 3.40 11.38 3.17
CA ARG A 50 3.89 12.15 4.32
C ARG A 50 5.38 11.94 4.56
N GLY A 51 6.16 13.04 4.54
CA GLY A 51 7.61 13.01 4.73
C GLY A 51 8.37 12.38 3.55
N ILE A 52 7.82 12.47 2.34
CA ILE A 52 8.53 12.18 1.08
C ILE A 52 8.54 13.49 0.28
N ASP A 53 9.70 14.13 0.19
CA ASP A 53 9.86 15.38 -0.53
C ASP A 53 10.30 15.15 -1.98
N LEU A 54 11.01 14.05 -2.24
CA LEU A 54 11.56 13.72 -3.56
C LEU A 54 11.56 12.21 -3.77
N VAL A 55 11.27 11.79 -5.00
CA VAL A 55 11.45 10.42 -5.49
C VAL A 55 12.41 10.46 -6.68
N MET A 56 13.44 9.61 -6.65
CA MET A 56 14.40 9.42 -7.73
C MET A 56 14.28 8.01 -8.29
N GLY A 57 14.16 7.90 -9.61
CA GLY A 57 14.04 6.62 -10.30
C GLY A 57 14.42 6.74 -11.77
N ALA A 58 14.28 5.64 -12.51
CA ALA A 58 14.54 5.62 -13.95
C ALA A 58 13.60 6.59 -14.68
N LYS A 59 14.09 7.12 -15.80
CA LYS A 59 13.36 8.05 -16.63
C LYS A 59 12.09 7.39 -17.19
N GLY A 60 10.95 8.04 -16.96
CA GLY A 60 9.64 7.53 -17.40
C GLY A 60 8.52 8.48 -16.98
N SER A 61 7.33 7.92 -16.76
CA SER A 61 6.18 8.69 -16.28
C SER A 61 6.36 9.08 -14.82
N PRO A 62 6.28 10.38 -14.45
CA PRO A 62 6.31 10.81 -13.05
C PRO A 62 5.21 10.17 -12.19
N LEU A 63 4.03 9.99 -12.78
CA LEU A 63 2.91 9.33 -12.09
C LEU A 63 3.22 7.86 -11.77
N GLN A 64 3.76 7.12 -12.74
CA GLN A 64 4.16 5.73 -12.54
C GLN A 64 5.27 5.62 -11.49
N LEU A 65 6.22 6.53 -11.49
CA LEU A 65 7.29 6.56 -10.49
C LEU A 65 6.72 6.76 -9.07
N ILE A 66 5.75 7.64 -8.88
CA ILE A 66 5.09 7.84 -7.58
C ILE A 66 4.25 6.61 -7.21
N LEU A 67 3.47 6.07 -8.14
CA LEU A 67 2.62 4.90 -7.88
C LEU A 67 3.45 3.67 -7.49
N SER A 68 4.60 3.46 -8.13
CA SER A 68 5.48 2.34 -7.80
C SER A 68 6.26 2.56 -6.50
N SER A 69 6.90 3.74 -6.32
CA SER A 69 7.85 3.95 -5.22
C SER A 69 7.21 4.36 -3.90
N VAL A 70 6.03 4.98 -3.95
CA VAL A 70 5.35 5.50 -2.75
C VAL A 70 4.16 4.63 -2.36
N TYR A 71 3.37 4.23 -3.35
CA TYR A 71 2.13 3.47 -3.11
C TYR A 71 2.27 1.97 -3.36
N HIS A 72 3.33 1.53 -4.03
CA HIS A 72 3.57 0.12 -4.40
C HIS A 72 2.41 -0.51 -5.18
N LEU A 73 1.74 0.29 -6.02
CA LEU A 73 0.59 -0.12 -6.83
C LEU A 73 0.94 -0.47 -8.27
N ASP A 74 2.16 -0.14 -8.71
CA ASP A 74 2.62 -0.36 -10.08
C ASP A 74 4.08 -0.81 -10.08
N ASN A 75 4.56 -1.30 -11.22
CA ASN A 75 5.96 -1.64 -11.41
C ASN A 75 6.79 -0.37 -11.62
N PRO A 76 8.06 -0.34 -11.17
CA PRO A 76 8.94 0.79 -11.42
C PRO A 76 9.18 0.99 -12.92
N THR A 77 9.48 2.23 -13.33
CA THR A 77 9.75 2.60 -14.72
C THR A 77 11.05 2.01 -15.28
N GLY A 78 11.87 1.41 -14.43
CA GLY A 78 13.16 0.80 -14.73
C GLY A 78 14.12 0.95 -13.56
N ASN A 79 15.35 0.48 -13.74
CA ASN A 79 16.40 0.54 -12.75
C ASN A 79 17.27 1.78 -12.93
N ILE A 80 17.86 2.26 -11.84
CA ILE A 80 18.92 3.28 -11.83
C ILE A 80 20.21 2.64 -11.29
N ASP A 81 21.34 3.18 -11.71
CA ASP A 81 22.64 2.76 -11.16
C ASP A 81 22.70 3.11 -9.66
N TYR A 82 22.87 2.09 -8.83
CA TYR A 82 22.90 2.27 -7.38
C TYR A 82 24.11 3.09 -6.91
N ALA A 83 25.26 2.96 -7.58
CA ALA A 83 26.44 3.75 -7.24
C ALA A 83 26.24 5.25 -7.55
N GLU A 84 25.49 5.55 -8.61
CA GLU A 84 25.08 6.93 -8.92
C GLU A 84 24.06 7.44 -7.90
N ALA A 85 23.06 6.64 -7.58
CA ALA A 85 22.06 6.98 -6.55
C ALA A 85 22.74 7.26 -5.19
N GLN A 86 23.73 6.49 -4.80
CA GLN A 86 24.49 6.69 -3.55
C GLN A 86 25.19 8.05 -3.48
N LYS A 87 25.62 8.62 -4.61
CA LYS A 87 26.22 9.98 -4.63
C LYS A 87 25.19 11.02 -4.23
N TRP A 88 23.97 10.89 -4.74
CA TRP A 88 22.87 11.78 -4.37
C TRP A 88 22.43 11.58 -2.91
N MET A 89 22.34 10.35 -2.44
CA MET A 89 21.98 10.03 -1.06
C MET A 89 22.94 10.63 -0.03
N LYS A 90 24.21 10.84 -0.42
CA LYS A 90 25.25 11.47 0.42
C LYS A 90 25.25 13.00 0.33
N ASN A 91 24.37 13.60 -0.45
CA ASN A 91 24.30 15.06 -0.59
C ASN A 91 23.89 15.69 0.76
N PRO A 92 24.62 16.70 1.27
CA PRO A 92 24.32 17.31 2.57
C PRO A 92 22.96 18.03 2.63
N MET A 93 22.31 18.28 1.50
CA MET A 93 20.95 18.82 1.45
C MET A 93 19.86 17.74 1.65
N ILE A 94 20.22 16.45 1.65
CA ILE A 94 19.31 15.34 1.83
C ILE A 94 19.46 14.82 3.25
N GLU A 95 18.42 15.00 4.06
CA GLU A 95 18.38 14.56 5.44
C GLU A 95 18.34 13.04 5.55
N SER A 96 17.53 12.39 4.71
CA SER A 96 17.34 10.95 4.70
C SER A 96 17.01 10.47 3.30
N ALA A 97 17.63 9.37 2.89
CA ALA A 97 17.32 8.70 1.63
C ALA A 97 17.11 7.20 1.87
N ILE A 98 16.06 6.66 1.27
CA ILE A 98 15.66 5.26 1.44
C ILE A 98 15.68 4.60 0.07
N PRO A 99 16.61 3.67 -0.19
CA PRO A 99 16.63 2.91 -1.43
C PRO A 99 15.53 1.85 -1.42
N LEU A 100 14.93 1.63 -2.59
CA LEU A 100 13.93 0.60 -2.83
C LEU A 100 14.35 -0.23 -4.03
N ALA A 101 14.40 -1.55 -3.89
CA ALA A 101 14.63 -2.51 -4.96
C ALA A 101 13.35 -3.35 -5.15
N TYR A 102 13.03 -3.62 -6.41
CA TYR A 102 11.88 -4.44 -6.80
C TYR A 102 12.34 -5.52 -7.77
N GLY A 103 11.87 -6.71 -7.61
CA GLY A 103 12.21 -7.82 -8.50
C GLY A 103 11.20 -8.94 -8.33
N ASP A 104 10.95 -9.32 -7.12
CA ASP A 104 10.20 -10.50 -6.77
C ASP A 104 8.82 -10.19 -6.16
N SER A 105 7.95 -11.17 -6.20
CA SER A 105 6.67 -11.15 -5.52
C SER A 105 6.37 -12.52 -4.90
N TYR A 106 5.45 -12.55 -3.95
CA TYR A 106 4.89 -13.77 -3.40
C TYR A 106 3.37 -13.70 -3.42
N ARG A 107 2.73 -14.58 -4.19
CA ARG A 107 1.26 -14.61 -4.36
C ARG A 107 0.66 -13.24 -4.74
N GLY A 108 1.36 -12.48 -5.58
CA GLY A 108 0.94 -11.13 -6.00
C GLY A 108 1.28 -10.00 -5.02
N PHE A 109 1.93 -10.29 -3.89
CA PHE A 109 2.44 -9.27 -2.98
C PHE A 109 3.90 -8.98 -3.29
N ALA A 110 4.23 -7.70 -3.47
CA ALA A 110 5.58 -7.29 -3.80
C ALA A 110 6.57 -7.58 -2.65
N ILE A 111 7.73 -8.12 -3.01
CA ILE A 111 8.91 -8.20 -2.14
C ILE A 111 9.76 -6.97 -2.45
N VAL A 112 9.97 -6.14 -1.45
CA VAL A 112 10.70 -4.87 -1.60
C VAL A 112 11.98 -4.93 -0.78
N GLY A 113 13.11 -4.85 -1.49
CA GLY A 113 14.43 -4.67 -0.89
C GLY A 113 14.62 -3.24 -0.42
N THR A 114 14.96 -3.05 0.85
CA THR A 114 15.11 -1.73 1.46
C THR A 114 16.02 -1.77 2.70
N THR A 115 16.02 -0.71 3.49
CA THR A 115 16.75 -0.61 4.75
C THR A 115 15.79 -0.48 5.94
N ALA A 116 16.27 -0.73 7.14
CA ALA A 116 15.49 -0.56 8.37
C ALA A 116 14.99 0.89 8.59
N VAL A 117 15.55 1.87 7.87
CA VAL A 117 15.09 3.26 7.88
C VAL A 117 13.67 3.37 7.33
N TYR A 118 13.31 2.51 6.35
CA TYR A 118 11.97 2.49 5.77
C TYR A 118 10.90 2.15 6.80
N LEU A 119 11.16 1.19 7.67
CA LEU A 119 10.27 0.85 8.79
C LEU A 119 10.10 2.03 9.76
N LYS A 120 11.21 2.71 10.09
CA LYS A 120 11.19 3.89 10.97
C LYS A 120 10.38 5.05 10.38
N LYS A 121 10.50 5.29 9.07
CA LYS A 121 9.76 6.32 8.35
C LYS A 121 8.24 6.22 8.56
N TYR A 122 7.73 4.99 8.53
CA TYR A 122 6.30 4.73 8.74
C TYR A 122 5.95 4.42 10.21
N ALA A 123 6.88 4.62 11.14
CA ALA A 123 6.72 4.28 12.55
C ALA A 123 6.23 2.83 12.75
N ALA A 124 6.66 1.92 11.87
CA ALA A 124 6.25 0.53 11.91
C ALA A 124 6.85 -0.20 13.12
N VAL A 125 6.01 -0.94 13.81
CA VAL A 125 6.39 -1.75 14.97
C VAL A 125 6.38 -3.23 14.56
N VAL A 126 7.44 -3.95 14.91
CA VAL A 126 7.48 -5.41 14.76
C VAL A 126 6.66 -6.02 15.90
N ALA A 127 5.53 -6.65 15.57
CA ALA A 127 4.66 -7.32 16.53
C ALA A 127 5.24 -8.67 17.00
N GLN A 128 5.89 -9.39 16.08
CA GLN A 128 6.50 -10.68 16.36
C GLN A 128 7.85 -10.80 15.68
N GLY A 129 8.83 -11.43 16.33
CA GLY A 129 10.15 -11.64 15.76
C GLY A 129 11.05 -10.40 15.78
N ARG A 130 11.78 -10.18 14.70
CA ARG A 130 12.75 -9.08 14.55
C ARG A 130 12.80 -8.53 13.13
N VAL A 131 13.47 -7.41 12.93
CA VAL A 131 13.79 -6.88 11.59
C VAL A 131 14.86 -7.80 10.92
N PHE A 132 14.81 -7.88 9.59
CA PHE A 132 15.79 -8.60 8.78
C PHE A 132 17.22 -8.08 9.03
N GLN A 133 18.19 -8.97 9.04
CA GLN A 133 19.63 -8.68 9.23
C GLN A 133 20.50 -9.37 8.21
N GLN A 134 20.03 -10.48 7.62
CA GLN A 134 20.74 -11.28 6.64
C GLN A 134 19.98 -11.31 5.33
N ASN A 135 20.66 -11.72 4.24
CA ASN A 135 20.05 -11.90 2.94
C ASN A 135 18.95 -12.96 3.02
N PHE A 136 17.88 -12.74 2.27
CA PHE A 136 16.66 -13.58 2.21
C PHE A 136 15.87 -13.67 3.52
N GLU A 137 16.21 -12.90 4.54
CA GLU A 137 15.31 -12.68 5.67
C GLU A 137 14.27 -11.63 5.30
N VAL A 138 13.00 -11.90 5.66
CA VAL A 138 11.90 -10.97 5.38
C VAL A 138 11.11 -10.62 6.62
N VAL A 139 10.60 -9.38 6.61
CA VAL A 139 9.57 -8.91 7.51
C VAL A 139 8.29 -8.73 6.71
N VAL A 140 7.20 -9.32 7.20
CA VAL A 140 5.93 -9.40 6.49
C VAL A 140 4.95 -8.39 7.07
N GLY A 141 4.25 -7.65 6.22
CA GLY A 141 3.18 -6.75 6.61
C GLY A 141 2.00 -7.49 7.25
N ALA A 142 1.27 -6.82 8.13
CA ALA A 142 0.23 -7.43 8.92
C ALA A 142 -0.88 -8.06 8.06
N GLU A 143 -1.33 -7.39 7.01
CA GLU A 143 -2.37 -7.91 6.12
C GLU A 143 -1.90 -9.11 5.32
N ILE A 144 -0.64 -9.12 4.87
CA ILE A 144 -0.08 -10.27 4.16
C ILE A 144 0.02 -11.48 5.07
N ALA A 145 0.55 -11.31 6.29
CA ALA A 145 0.64 -12.40 7.25
C ALA A 145 -0.73 -13.04 7.50
N GLN A 146 -1.78 -12.22 7.61
CA GLN A 146 -3.15 -12.70 7.79
C GLN A 146 -3.69 -13.42 6.54
N LYS A 147 -3.49 -12.85 5.34
CA LYS A 147 -4.03 -13.40 4.08
C LYS A 147 -3.31 -14.65 3.62
N THR A 148 -1.99 -14.74 3.86
CA THR A 148 -1.15 -15.84 3.38
C THR A 148 -0.86 -16.89 4.46
N GLN A 149 -1.24 -16.62 5.71
CA GLN A 149 -0.95 -17.47 6.88
C GLN A 149 0.55 -17.69 7.12
N LEU A 150 1.39 -16.74 6.67
CA LEU A 150 2.82 -16.76 6.95
C LEU A 150 3.07 -16.51 8.44
N ALA A 151 3.89 -17.35 9.04
CA ALA A 151 4.32 -17.26 10.43
C ALA A 151 5.84 -17.11 10.53
N ILE A 152 6.35 -16.72 11.68
CA ILE A 152 7.80 -16.68 11.95
C ILE A 152 8.42 -18.04 11.66
N GLY A 153 9.50 -18.06 10.88
CA GLY A 153 10.19 -19.28 10.44
C GLY A 153 9.63 -19.89 9.15
N SER A 154 8.50 -19.45 8.64
CA SER A 154 8.01 -19.86 7.32
C SER A 154 9.04 -19.54 6.24
N ALA A 155 9.23 -20.47 5.30
CA ALA A 155 10.05 -20.27 4.11
C ALA A 155 9.15 -20.32 2.87
N PHE A 156 9.47 -19.47 1.89
CA PHE A 156 8.76 -19.44 0.60
C PHE A 156 9.72 -18.98 -0.52
N PHE A 157 9.36 -19.28 -1.75
CA PHE A 157 10.08 -18.82 -2.93
C PHE A 157 9.39 -17.60 -3.53
N GLY A 158 10.19 -16.65 -4.00
CA GLY A 158 9.70 -15.51 -4.77
C GLY A 158 9.45 -15.91 -6.23
N THR A 159 8.54 -15.22 -6.88
CA THR A 159 8.32 -15.28 -8.32
C THR A 159 8.73 -13.96 -8.95
N HIS A 160 9.35 -13.99 -10.14
CA HIS A 160 9.71 -12.76 -10.84
C HIS A 160 8.46 -12.00 -11.30
N GLY A 161 8.45 -10.69 -11.00
CA GLY A 161 7.36 -9.80 -11.34
C GLY A 161 6.15 -9.95 -10.41
N THR A 162 5.04 -9.31 -10.78
CA THR A 162 3.78 -9.30 -10.00
C THR A 162 2.79 -10.36 -10.46
N ALA A 163 3.14 -11.20 -11.43
CA ALA A 163 2.27 -12.23 -11.96
C ALA A 163 2.14 -13.41 -10.97
N VAL A 164 0.91 -13.92 -10.83
CA VAL A 164 0.61 -15.08 -9.97
C VAL A 164 1.25 -16.39 -10.51
N GLU A 165 1.65 -16.41 -11.78
CA GLU A 165 2.23 -17.54 -12.51
C GLU A 165 3.64 -17.20 -13.06
N GLY A 166 4.51 -16.56 -12.28
CA GLY A 166 5.92 -16.34 -12.64
C GLY A 166 6.79 -17.59 -12.42
N GLU A 167 7.98 -17.65 -13.05
CA GLU A 167 8.97 -18.68 -12.75
C GLU A 167 9.43 -18.56 -11.30
N GLU A 168 9.25 -19.62 -10.52
CA GLU A 168 9.72 -19.68 -9.13
C GLU A 168 11.25 -19.81 -9.11
N HIS A 169 11.91 -18.96 -8.33
CA HIS A 169 13.32 -19.10 -8.04
C HIS A 169 13.54 -20.15 -6.96
N HIS A 170 13.94 -21.33 -7.35
CA HIS A 170 14.31 -22.41 -6.41
C HIS A 170 15.69 -22.24 -5.77
N GLU A 171 16.49 -21.23 -6.18
CA GLU A 171 17.87 -21.09 -5.69
C GLU A 171 17.92 -20.54 -4.26
N HIS A 172 17.05 -19.61 -3.88
CA HIS A 172 17.07 -19.01 -2.54
C HIS A 172 15.67 -18.80 -1.99
N ALA A 173 15.38 -19.46 -0.89
CA ALA A 173 14.10 -19.28 -0.18
C ALA A 173 14.14 -18.05 0.75
N TYR A 174 13.13 -17.21 0.68
CA TYR A 174 12.89 -16.16 1.67
C TYR A 174 12.41 -16.76 2.98
N ARG A 175 12.92 -16.25 4.12
CA ARG A 175 12.57 -16.70 5.46
C ARG A 175 11.92 -15.59 6.27
N VAL A 176 10.74 -15.83 6.80
CA VAL A 176 10.03 -14.88 7.66
C VAL A 176 10.70 -14.81 9.03
N VAL A 177 11.25 -13.64 9.38
CA VAL A 177 11.90 -13.37 10.66
C VAL A 177 11.14 -12.35 11.50
N GLY A 178 10.18 -11.62 10.90
CA GLY A 178 9.36 -10.64 11.57
C GLY A 178 7.99 -10.50 10.96
N ILE A 179 7.02 -10.10 11.77
CA ILE A 179 5.67 -9.70 11.34
C ILE A 179 5.37 -8.34 11.94
N LEU A 180 4.93 -7.39 11.10
CA LEU A 180 4.59 -6.04 11.54
C LEU A 180 3.23 -6.01 12.25
N ALA A 181 3.09 -5.09 13.19
CA ALA A 181 1.79 -4.69 13.68
C ALA A 181 1.03 -3.89 12.60
N PRO A 182 -0.30 -4.00 12.51
CA PRO A 182 -1.09 -3.18 11.60
C PRO A 182 -0.86 -1.69 11.89
N ASN A 183 -0.53 -0.91 10.87
CA ASN A 183 -0.32 0.53 11.02
C ASN A 183 -1.10 1.40 10.02
N GLY A 184 -1.90 0.77 9.15
CA GLY A 184 -2.73 1.46 8.15
C GLY A 184 -1.94 2.12 7.01
N THR A 185 -0.67 1.75 6.83
CA THR A 185 0.20 2.26 5.76
C THR A 185 0.42 1.21 4.67
N VAL A 186 1.18 1.57 3.64
CA VAL A 186 1.58 0.66 2.56
C VAL A 186 2.30 -0.58 3.08
N LEU A 187 3.00 -0.48 4.22
CA LEU A 187 3.77 -1.58 4.80
C LEU A 187 2.90 -2.78 5.17
N ASP A 188 1.62 -2.59 5.47
CA ASP A 188 0.70 -3.69 5.80
C ASP A 188 0.55 -4.68 4.63
N ASN A 189 0.78 -4.21 3.40
CA ASN A 189 0.66 -4.98 2.15
C ASN A 189 2.00 -5.23 1.44
N LEU A 190 3.12 -5.17 2.16
CA LEU A 190 4.47 -5.41 1.61
C LEU A 190 5.21 -6.53 2.36
N ILE A 191 6.06 -7.21 1.63
CA ILE A 191 7.11 -8.08 2.18
C ILE A 191 8.42 -7.31 2.04
N LEU A 192 9.13 -7.10 3.15
CA LEU A 192 10.34 -6.29 3.18
C LEU A 192 11.56 -7.15 3.44
N SER A 193 12.60 -6.94 2.65
CA SER A 193 13.92 -7.58 2.80
C SER A 193 15.04 -6.54 2.71
N ASN A 194 16.29 -6.97 2.82
CA ASN A 194 17.42 -6.10 2.48
C ASN A 194 17.57 -5.97 0.95
N LEU A 195 18.33 -4.96 0.51
CA LEU A 195 18.55 -4.66 -0.91
C LEU A 195 19.21 -5.79 -1.70
N GLU A 196 20.06 -6.57 -1.05
CA GLU A 196 20.87 -7.62 -1.70
C GLU A 196 20.06 -8.91 -1.94
N SER A 197 18.83 -8.97 -1.44
CA SER A 197 17.95 -10.14 -1.56
C SER A 197 16.99 -10.06 -2.74
N VAL A 198 16.89 -8.90 -3.39
CA VAL A 198 15.91 -8.62 -4.45
C VAL A 198 16.58 -8.25 -5.77
#